data_631bcb40732619f629e146a7eb8a872d
#
_entry.id   631bcb40732619f629e146a7eb8a872d
#
_cell.length_a   1.000
_cell.length_b   1.000
_cell.length_c   1.000
_cell.angle_alpha   90.00
_cell.angle_beta   90.00
_cell.angle_gamma   90.00
#
_symmetry.space_group_name_H-M   'P 1'
#
loop_
_entity.id
_entity.type
_entity.pdbx_description
1 polymer ?
#
loop_
_entity_poly.entity_id
_entity_poly.type
_entity_poly.pdbx_seq_one_letter_code
_entity_poly.pdbx_strand_id
1 'polypeptide(L)'
;MIKPTVGMEFGSLLEVTKFYKKYAYLKGFATMIRNSRRNKGFTETSYINLKYNREGTYNNLVDDASKKRSTIKNSCEAEIKSSMDSIDRKWRILGFIKNHNHELSPNKSRHFATFRRISTDTKRRLLINDNAGIRVHSSIKSSIVKAGSYNEKDVCNFLDKERRLKCREGDGQALHDYFVRMQGKNSNFYHTLDLDDKLRVRNVFWVDVRSRAAYESFHDVITFDTTYLTNKYNMPFTHFIGINYGESIILGCGLLSSEDTDLFVWVFRQWLQSMCIIAPKAIITDQCQAMWRAIEIVFLETVHRWCIWHLTMKLPQKLAELETYRNIKYYLLKAVHHSITVEEFKES
;
A
#
# COMPACT_ATOMS: atom_id res chain seq x y z
N MET A 1 -0.41 -42.61 -8.67
CA MET A 1 -0.93 -41.60 -7.66
C MET A 1 -1.88 -42.29 -6.73
N ILE A 2 -1.64 -42.29 -5.41
CA ILE A 2 -2.53 -42.91 -4.41
C ILE A 2 -3.77 -42.00 -4.27
N LYS A 3 -4.94 -42.60 -4.48
CA LYS A 3 -6.23 -41.94 -4.36
C LYS A 3 -6.71 -42.00 -2.90
N PRO A 4 -7.31 -40.95 -2.33
CA PRO A 4 -7.93 -41.05 -1.02
C PRO A 4 -9.01 -42.13 -0.99
N THR A 5 -8.98 -42.96 0.03
CA THR A 5 -9.98 -43.98 0.31
C THR A 5 -10.36 -43.95 1.81
N VAL A 6 -11.61 -44.24 2.12
CA VAL A 6 -12.07 -44.35 3.50
C VAL A 6 -11.28 -45.46 4.20
N GLY A 7 -10.90 -45.24 5.45
CA GLY A 7 -10.11 -46.14 6.25
C GLY A 7 -8.58 -45.94 6.15
N MET A 8 -8.05 -45.10 5.23
CA MET A 8 -6.60 -44.81 5.19
C MET A 8 -6.15 -44.17 6.51
N GLU A 9 -4.99 -44.67 7.00
CA GLU A 9 -4.39 -44.23 8.26
C GLU A 9 -3.18 -43.32 8.05
N PHE A 10 -3.01 -42.37 8.98
CA PHE A 10 -1.90 -41.41 9.02
C PHE A 10 -1.46 -41.19 10.46
N GLY A 11 -0.18 -40.91 10.67
CA GLY A 11 0.39 -40.65 12.00
C GLY A 11 0.05 -39.27 12.55
N SER A 12 -0.34 -38.30 11.69
CA SER A 12 -0.60 -36.93 12.13
C SER A 12 -1.58 -36.18 11.23
N LEU A 13 -2.22 -35.14 11.79
CA LEU A 13 -3.03 -34.18 11.03
C LEU A 13 -2.27 -33.54 9.86
N LEU A 14 -0.97 -33.28 10.07
CA LEU A 14 -0.09 -32.71 9.05
C LEU A 14 0.05 -33.64 7.84
N GLU A 15 0.17 -34.95 8.08
CA GLU A 15 0.26 -35.95 7.01
C GLU A 15 -1.03 -36.03 6.21
N VAL A 16 -2.20 -36.11 6.87
CA VAL A 16 -3.53 -36.04 6.20
C VAL A 16 -3.63 -34.82 5.31
N THR A 17 -3.28 -33.66 5.87
CA THR A 17 -3.38 -32.37 5.17
C THR A 17 -2.42 -32.31 3.97
N LYS A 18 -1.18 -32.77 4.14
CA LYS A 18 -0.19 -32.85 3.04
C LYS A 18 -0.63 -33.80 1.94
N PHE A 19 -1.14 -34.99 2.32
CA PHE A 19 -1.63 -35.99 1.39
C PHE A 19 -2.77 -35.44 0.52
N TYR A 20 -3.81 -34.87 1.14
CA TYR A 20 -4.95 -34.34 0.40
C TYR A 20 -4.58 -33.10 -0.44
N LYS A 21 -3.72 -32.21 0.06
CA LYS A 21 -3.19 -31.08 -0.73
C LYS A 21 -2.40 -31.55 -1.95
N LYS A 22 -1.60 -32.61 -1.82
CA LYS A 22 -0.86 -33.21 -2.95
C LYS A 22 -1.82 -33.81 -3.98
N TYR A 23 -2.85 -34.52 -3.52
CA TYR A 23 -3.91 -35.04 -4.38
C TYR A 23 -4.63 -33.91 -5.13
N ALA A 24 -5.05 -32.87 -4.42
CA ALA A 24 -5.72 -31.69 -4.98
C ALA A 24 -4.84 -30.94 -6.01
N TYR A 25 -3.55 -30.76 -5.71
CA TYR A 25 -2.60 -30.17 -6.64
C TYR A 25 -2.52 -30.93 -7.96
N LEU A 26 -2.38 -32.26 -7.89
CA LEU A 26 -2.28 -33.11 -9.09
C LEU A 26 -3.59 -33.17 -9.87
N LYS A 27 -4.74 -33.03 -9.20
CA LYS A 27 -6.05 -32.99 -9.84
C LYS A 27 -6.48 -31.62 -10.34
N GLY A 28 -5.82 -30.56 -9.91
CA GLY A 28 -6.10 -29.20 -10.39
C GLY A 28 -7.21 -28.48 -9.64
N PHE A 29 -7.26 -28.62 -8.30
CA PHE A 29 -8.19 -27.90 -7.46
C PHE A 29 -7.55 -27.40 -6.15
N ALA A 30 -8.13 -26.36 -5.55
CA ALA A 30 -7.65 -25.77 -4.32
C ALA A 30 -8.48 -26.20 -3.13
N THR A 31 -7.86 -26.46 -1.98
CA THR A 31 -8.51 -26.91 -0.77
C THR A 31 -8.57 -25.82 0.30
N MET A 32 -9.61 -25.87 1.14
CA MET A 32 -9.76 -25.05 2.32
C MET A 32 -10.21 -25.89 3.52
N ILE A 33 -9.84 -25.48 4.72
CA ILE A 33 -10.39 -26.07 5.94
C ILE A 33 -11.78 -25.47 6.14
N ARG A 34 -12.81 -26.34 6.14
CA ARG A 34 -14.21 -25.91 6.40
C ARG A 34 -14.54 -25.96 7.88
N ASN A 35 -14.24 -27.09 8.50
CA ASN A 35 -14.47 -27.32 9.91
C ASN A 35 -13.27 -28.03 10.54
N SER A 36 -12.98 -27.68 11.78
CA SER A 36 -12.09 -28.43 12.65
C SER A 36 -12.68 -28.47 14.05
N ARG A 37 -12.55 -29.59 14.75
CA ARG A 37 -13.04 -29.76 16.12
C ARG A 37 -11.91 -30.23 17.00
N ARG A 38 -11.99 -29.85 18.29
CA ARG A 38 -11.12 -30.34 19.36
C ARG A 38 -11.97 -31.13 20.34
N ASN A 39 -11.43 -32.18 20.91
CA ASN A 39 -12.13 -32.90 21.98
C ASN A 39 -12.12 -32.03 23.26
N LYS A 40 -13.15 -32.11 24.09
CA LYS A 40 -13.22 -31.40 25.38
C LYS A 40 -11.97 -31.76 26.22
N GLY A 41 -11.27 -30.76 26.72
CA GLY A 41 -10.08 -30.95 27.56
C GLY A 41 -8.73 -31.12 26.80
N PHE A 42 -8.74 -31.14 25.45
CA PHE A 42 -7.52 -31.25 24.66
C PHE A 42 -7.26 -29.99 23.83
N THR A 43 -5.99 -29.62 23.70
CA THR A 43 -5.55 -28.50 22.84
C THR A 43 -5.44 -28.89 21.36
N GLU A 44 -5.33 -30.18 21.08
CA GLU A 44 -5.12 -30.74 19.74
C GLU A 44 -6.42 -30.91 18.97
N THR A 45 -6.35 -30.70 17.65
CA THR A 45 -7.48 -30.95 16.74
C THR A 45 -7.70 -32.45 16.61
N SER A 46 -8.92 -32.92 16.77
CA SER A 46 -9.32 -34.33 16.68
C SER A 46 -10.14 -34.66 15.41
N TYR A 47 -10.64 -33.65 14.72
CA TYR A 47 -11.42 -33.81 13.48
C TYR A 47 -11.10 -32.66 12.53
N ILE A 48 -11.02 -32.97 11.23
CA ILE A 48 -10.87 -32.00 10.15
C ILE A 48 -11.76 -32.36 8.95
N ASN A 49 -12.36 -31.31 8.37
CA ASN A 49 -13.03 -31.36 7.08
C ASN A 49 -12.35 -30.41 6.12
N LEU A 50 -11.72 -30.95 5.08
CA LEU A 50 -11.12 -30.20 3.99
C LEU A 50 -12.03 -30.25 2.77
N LYS A 51 -12.54 -29.10 2.36
CA LYS A 51 -13.38 -28.93 1.17
C LYS A 51 -12.65 -28.21 0.04
N TYR A 52 -13.24 -28.31 -1.14
CA TYR A 52 -12.82 -27.49 -2.24
C TYR A 52 -13.21 -26.01 -2.00
N ASN A 53 -12.38 -25.09 -2.41
CA ASN A 53 -12.62 -23.66 -2.18
C ASN A 53 -13.79 -23.06 -2.97
N ARG A 54 -14.41 -23.83 -3.89
CA ARG A 54 -15.66 -23.47 -4.61
C ARG A 54 -16.93 -23.99 -3.92
N GLU A 55 -16.80 -24.51 -2.70
CA GLU A 55 -17.95 -24.96 -1.89
C GLU A 55 -18.85 -23.78 -1.49
N GLY A 56 -20.16 -24.06 -1.40
CA GLY A 56 -21.19 -23.10 -0.98
C GLY A 56 -21.63 -22.13 -2.05
N THR A 57 -22.69 -21.38 -1.73
CA THR A 57 -23.25 -20.30 -2.53
C THR A 57 -22.80 -18.96 -1.99
N TYR A 58 -22.79 -17.96 -2.83
CA TYR A 58 -22.55 -16.58 -2.42
C TYR A 58 -23.81 -15.75 -2.67
N ASN A 59 -24.49 -15.38 -1.61
CA ASN A 59 -25.62 -14.46 -1.68
C ASN A 59 -25.08 -13.04 -1.61
N ASN A 60 -25.22 -12.31 -2.72
CA ASN A 60 -24.82 -10.93 -2.78
C ASN A 60 -25.90 -10.06 -2.14
N LEU A 61 -25.62 -9.46 -0.99
CA LEU A 61 -26.54 -8.56 -0.29
C LEU A 61 -26.58 -7.14 -0.90
N VAL A 62 -25.84 -6.90 -2.00
CA VAL A 62 -25.77 -5.60 -2.67
C VAL A 62 -26.67 -5.63 -3.88
N ASP A 63 -27.72 -4.80 -3.90
CA ASP A 63 -28.69 -4.71 -4.99
C ASP A 63 -28.10 -4.06 -6.26
N ASP A 64 -27.08 -3.21 -6.11
CA ASP A 64 -26.40 -2.53 -7.22
C ASP A 64 -25.54 -3.51 -8.03
N ALA A 65 -25.94 -3.77 -9.27
CA ALA A 65 -25.24 -4.67 -10.19
C ALA A 65 -23.78 -4.27 -10.46
N SER A 66 -23.47 -2.96 -10.45
CA SER A 66 -22.11 -2.43 -10.71
C SER A 66 -21.14 -2.74 -9.57
N LYS A 67 -21.62 -2.98 -8.36
CA LYS A 67 -20.86 -3.31 -7.15
C LYS A 67 -20.76 -4.81 -6.87
N LYS A 68 -21.41 -5.65 -7.67
CA LYS A 68 -21.37 -7.11 -7.49
C LYS A 68 -19.98 -7.66 -7.81
N ARG A 69 -19.36 -8.29 -6.82
CA ARG A 69 -18.07 -8.97 -7.01
C ARG A 69 -18.30 -10.36 -7.59
N SER A 70 -17.50 -10.75 -8.59
CA SER A 70 -17.51 -12.12 -9.08
C SER A 70 -17.08 -13.09 -7.99
N THR A 71 -17.76 -14.23 -7.91
CA THR A 71 -17.42 -15.30 -6.95
C THR A 71 -17.00 -16.56 -7.68
N ILE A 72 -16.10 -17.32 -7.07
CA ILE A 72 -15.71 -18.67 -7.52
C ILE A 72 -16.59 -19.75 -6.95
N LYS A 73 -17.55 -19.41 -6.07
CA LYS A 73 -18.44 -20.36 -5.40
C LYS A 73 -19.44 -20.95 -6.41
N ASN A 74 -19.56 -22.26 -6.43
CA ASN A 74 -20.47 -23.00 -7.32
C ASN A 74 -21.07 -24.24 -6.66
N SER A 75 -21.12 -24.27 -5.31
CA SER A 75 -21.68 -25.38 -4.52
C SER A 75 -21.01 -26.75 -4.79
N CYS A 76 -19.70 -26.74 -5.07
CA CYS A 76 -18.96 -27.98 -5.25
C CYS A 76 -18.86 -28.78 -3.94
N GLU A 77 -19.28 -30.04 -3.96
CA GLU A 77 -19.36 -30.93 -2.78
C GLU A 77 -18.06 -31.68 -2.48
N ALA A 78 -17.05 -31.59 -3.33
CA ALA A 78 -15.80 -32.32 -3.16
C ALA A 78 -15.14 -32.03 -1.81
N GLU A 79 -14.96 -33.07 -0.99
CA GLU A 79 -14.42 -32.97 0.37
C GLU A 79 -13.70 -34.22 0.83
N ILE A 80 -12.89 -34.08 1.88
CA ILE A 80 -12.37 -35.17 2.69
C ILE A 80 -12.62 -34.87 4.17
N LYS A 81 -13.11 -35.88 4.89
CA LYS A 81 -13.30 -35.87 6.33
C LYS A 81 -12.32 -36.83 6.98
N SER A 82 -11.61 -36.37 8.00
CA SER A 82 -10.71 -37.22 8.79
C SER A 82 -10.85 -36.94 10.27
N SER A 83 -10.68 -37.98 11.06
CA SER A 83 -10.70 -37.91 12.52
C SER A 83 -9.54 -38.69 13.10
N MET A 84 -9.07 -38.23 14.24
CA MET A 84 -8.11 -38.96 15.08
C MET A 84 -8.90 -39.95 15.94
N ASP A 85 -8.50 -41.22 15.93
CA ASP A 85 -9.00 -42.22 16.83
C ASP A 85 -8.45 -41.99 18.25
N SER A 86 -9.32 -42.12 19.24
CA SER A 86 -8.94 -41.88 20.65
C SER A 86 -8.10 -43.00 21.26
N ILE A 87 -8.13 -44.22 20.70
CA ILE A 87 -7.44 -45.40 21.21
C ILE A 87 -5.99 -45.44 20.73
N ASP A 88 -5.78 -45.43 19.42
CA ASP A 88 -4.45 -45.56 18.82
C ASP A 88 -3.83 -44.25 18.37
N ARG A 89 -4.54 -43.12 18.54
CA ARG A 89 -4.16 -41.76 18.14
C ARG A 89 -3.80 -41.59 16.66
N LYS A 90 -4.20 -42.52 15.82
CA LYS A 90 -4.01 -42.43 14.37
C LYS A 90 -5.15 -41.63 13.73
N TRP A 91 -4.81 -40.95 12.67
CA TRP A 91 -5.77 -40.23 11.85
C TRP A 91 -6.32 -41.14 10.77
N ARG A 92 -7.65 -41.23 10.64
CA ARG A 92 -8.35 -42.04 9.62
C ARG A 92 -9.22 -41.18 8.73
N ILE A 93 -9.29 -41.51 7.45
CA ILE A 93 -10.24 -40.90 6.53
C ILE A 93 -11.60 -41.53 6.78
N LEU A 94 -12.59 -40.70 7.21
CA LEU A 94 -13.97 -41.10 7.47
C LEU A 94 -14.84 -41.00 6.23
N GLY A 95 -14.53 -40.07 5.32
CA GLY A 95 -15.32 -39.83 4.13
C GLY A 95 -14.53 -39.11 3.06
N PHE A 96 -14.83 -39.43 1.82
CA PHE A 96 -14.20 -38.81 0.65
C PHE A 96 -15.22 -38.65 -0.47
N ILE A 97 -15.56 -37.42 -0.85
CA ILE A 97 -16.37 -37.07 -2.00
C ILE A 97 -15.45 -36.59 -3.12
N LYS A 98 -15.39 -37.41 -4.17
CA LYS A 98 -14.46 -37.19 -5.32
C LYS A 98 -15.06 -36.25 -6.37
N ASN A 99 -16.37 -36.24 -6.52
CA ASN A 99 -17.04 -35.63 -7.67
C ASN A 99 -17.00 -34.10 -7.59
N HIS A 100 -16.68 -33.48 -8.72
CA HIS A 100 -16.71 -32.05 -8.92
C HIS A 100 -17.79 -31.72 -9.94
N ASN A 101 -18.53 -30.65 -9.73
CA ASN A 101 -19.57 -30.13 -10.63
C ASN A 101 -19.04 -29.14 -11.67
N HIS A 102 -17.74 -29.14 -11.89
CA HIS A 102 -17.05 -28.26 -12.82
C HIS A 102 -15.73 -28.93 -13.30
N GLU A 103 -15.13 -28.36 -14.34
CA GLU A 103 -13.83 -28.81 -14.84
C GLU A 103 -12.69 -28.51 -13.87
N LEU A 104 -11.74 -29.41 -13.78
CA LEU A 104 -10.51 -29.27 -13.03
C LEU A 104 -9.39 -28.73 -13.93
N SER A 105 -8.43 -28.03 -13.34
CA SER A 105 -7.34 -27.40 -14.09
C SER A 105 -5.95 -27.81 -13.55
N PRO A 106 -5.48 -29.05 -13.82
CA PRO A 106 -4.20 -29.55 -13.30
C PRO A 106 -3.00 -28.67 -13.68
N ASN A 107 -2.99 -28.16 -14.91
CA ASN A 107 -1.91 -27.31 -15.42
C ASN A 107 -1.86 -25.91 -14.74
N LYS A 108 -2.94 -25.49 -14.08
CA LYS A 108 -3.04 -24.21 -13.37
C LYS A 108 -2.89 -24.33 -11.86
N SER A 109 -2.64 -25.52 -11.31
CA SER A 109 -2.56 -25.77 -9.86
C SER A 109 -1.57 -24.87 -9.15
N ARG A 110 -0.41 -24.59 -9.76
CA ARG A 110 0.62 -23.69 -9.22
C ARG A 110 0.12 -22.26 -8.95
N HIS A 111 -0.93 -21.81 -9.64
CA HIS A 111 -1.48 -20.47 -9.51
C HIS A 111 -2.53 -20.33 -8.38
N PHE A 112 -3.00 -21.44 -7.81
CA PHE A 112 -3.93 -21.40 -6.70
C PHE A 112 -3.25 -20.88 -5.43
N ALA A 113 -3.90 -19.94 -4.72
CA ALA A 113 -3.38 -19.32 -3.50
C ALA A 113 -2.91 -20.33 -2.43
N THR A 114 -3.61 -21.48 -2.33
CA THR A 114 -3.30 -22.56 -1.38
C THR A 114 -1.90 -23.19 -1.62
N PHE A 115 -1.40 -23.13 -2.85
CA PHE A 115 -0.11 -23.74 -3.24
C PHE A 115 1.02 -22.72 -3.43
N ARG A 116 0.69 -21.42 -3.44
CA ARG A 116 1.69 -20.36 -3.54
C ARG A 116 2.40 -20.16 -2.21
N ARG A 117 3.72 -20.16 -2.24
CA ARG A 117 4.55 -19.95 -1.05
C ARG A 117 5.78 -19.12 -1.40
N ILE A 118 6.08 -18.16 -0.55
CA ILE A 118 7.36 -17.43 -0.57
C ILE A 118 8.33 -18.22 0.29
N SER A 119 9.49 -18.59 -0.25
CA SER A 119 10.52 -19.34 0.49
C SER A 119 11.11 -18.48 1.62
N THR A 120 11.70 -19.11 2.62
CA THR A 120 12.33 -18.40 3.76
C THR A 120 13.44 -17.47 3.30
N ASP A 121 14.27 -17.88 2.36
CA ASP A 121 15.35 -17.05 1.81
C ASP A 121 14.82 -15.85 1.05
N THR A 122 13.74 -16.06 0.26
CA THR A 122 13.09 -14.95 -0.44
C THR A 122 12.47 -13.95 0.55
N LYS A 123 11.80 -14.41 1.61
CA LYS A 123 11.26 -13.54 2.67
C LYS A 123 12.35 -12.69 3.31
N ARG A 124 13.49 -13.30 3.65
CA ARG A 124 14.63 -12.59 4.22
C ARG A 124 15.14 -11.49 3.27
N ARG A 125 15.31 -11.78 1.98
CA ARG A 125 15.74 -10.79 0.97
C ARG A 125 14.72 -9.67 0.83
N LEU A 126 13.43 -9.98 0.78
CA LEU A 126 12.35 -8.99 0.70
C LEU A 126 12.38 -8.05 1.90
N LEU A 127 12.60 -8.54 3.11
CA LEU A 127 12.73 -7.71 4.32
C LEU A 127 13.97 -6.83 4.30
N ILE A 128 15.11 -7.34 3.82
CA ILE A 128 16.33 -6.54 3.67
C ILE A 128 16.09 -5.40 2.66
N ASN A 129 15.49 -5.70 1.52
CA ASN A 129 15.19 -4.73 0.49
C ASN A 129 14.16 -3.68 0.97
N ASP A 130 13.12 -4.12 1.67
CA ASP A 130 12.11 -3.24 2.27
C ASP A 130 12.72 -2.28 3.29
N ASN A 131 13.60 -2.78 4.17
CA ASN A 131 14.34 -1.96 5.13
C ASN A 131 15.34 -0.99 4.48
N ALA A 132 15.82 -1.31 3.28
CA ALA A 132 16.69 -0.45 2.47
C ALA A 132 15.91 0.55 1.60
N GLY A 133 14.56 0.56 1.65
CA GLY A 133 13.72 1.44 0.85
C GLY A 133 13.61 1.05 -0.63
N ILE A 134 14.01 -0.17 -1.00
CA ILE A 134 13.91 -0.65 -2.39
C ILE A 134 12.45 -0.94 -2.71
N ARG A 135 11.95 -0.38 -3.82
CA ARG A 135 10.57 -0.58 -4.27
C ARG A 135 10.23 -2.06 -4.42
N VAL A 136 9.02 -2.46 -4.00
CA VAL A 136 8.54 -3.85 -4.04
C VAL A 136 8.69 -4.45 -5.43
N HIS A 137 8.31 -3.74 -6.48
CA HIS A 137 8.44 -4.19 -7.86
C HIS A 137 9.90 -4.52 -8.25
N SER A 138 10.87 -3.67 -7.87
CA SER A 138 12.30 -3.91 -8.11
C SER A 138 12.81 -5.11 -7.32
N SER A 139 12.36 -5.26 -6.06
CA SER A 139 12.66 -6.41 -5.21
C SER A 139 12.14 -7.73 -5.79
N ILE A 140 10.95 -7.70 -6.39
CA ILE A 140 10.34 -8.85 -7.06
C ILE A 140 11.14 -9.20 -8.31
N LYS A 141 11.44 -8.23 -9.17
CA LYS A 141 12.24 -8.47 -10.40
C LYS A 141 13.57 -9.15 -10.09
N SER A 142 14.28 -8.73 -9.05
CA SER A 142 15.52 -9.34 -8.61
C SER A 142 15.35 -10.77 -8.05
N SER A 143 14.15 -11.12 -7.59
CA SER A 143 13.82 -12.41 -6.98
C SER A 143 13.16 -13.42 -7.93
N ILE A 144 12.57 -12.95 -9.03
CA ILE A 144 11.77 -13.77 -9.99
C ILE A 144 12.61 -14.80 -10.74
N VAL A 145 13.93 -14.67 -10.81
CA VAL A 145 14.79 -15.61 -11.55
C VAL A 145 14.68 -17.08 -11.06
N LYS A 146 13.97 -17.34 -9.94
CA LYS A 146 13.82 -18.71 -9.38
C LYS A 146 12.41 -19.16 -9.01
N ALA A 147 11.32 -18.39 -9.21
CA ALA A 147 10.11 -18.75 -8.50
C ALA A 147 8.80 -18.63 -9.31
N GLY A 148 8.31 -19.76 -9.80
CA GLY A 148 6.93 -19.91 -10.26
C GLY A 148 5.87 -20.13 -9.17
N SER A 149 6.15 -19.83 -7.89
CA SER A 149 5.29 -20.23 -6.76
C SER A 149 4.59 -19.11 -5.99
N TYR A 150 4.76 -17.84 -6.35
CA TYR A 150 4.07 -16.70 -5.74
C TYR A 150 3.94 -15.54 -6.74
N ASN A 151 3.06 -14.58 -6.46
CA ASN A 151 2.87 -13.37 -7.26
C ASN A 151 3.16 -12.11 -6.44
N GLU A 152 3.12 -10.94 -7.10
CA GLU A 152 3.37 -9.64 -6.48
C GLU A 152 2.45 -9.37 -5.28
N LYS A 153 1.16 -9.73 -5.40
CA LYS A 153 0.19 -9.58 -4.31
C LYS A 153 0.56 -10.41 -3.07
N ASP A 154 1.13 -11.60 -3.25
CA ASP A 154 1.60 -12.41 -2.13
C ASP A 154 2.77 -11.73 -1.41
N VAL A 155 3.67 -11.07 -2.16
CA VAL A 155 4.79 -10.29 -1.61
C VAL A 155 4.28 -9.06 -0.87
N CYS A 156 3.37 -8.28 -1.47
CA CYS A 156 2.76 -7.13 -0.81
C CYS A 156 2.07 -7.55 0.50
N ASN A 157 1.23 -8.59 0.47
CA ASN A 157 0.56 -9.11 1.66
C ASN A 157 1.54 -9.55 2.76
N PHE A 158 2.68 -10.16 2.36
CA PHE A 158 3.72 -10.55 3.30
C PHE A 158 4.38 -9.32 3.94
N LEU A 159 4.83 -8.35 3.13
CA LEU A 159 5.46 -7.12 3.65
C LEU A 159 4.51 -6.30 4.51
N ASP A 160 3.25 -6.16 4.13
CA ASP A 160 2.23 -5.45 4.91
C ASP A 160 1.99 -6.12 6.27
N LYS A 161 2.01 -7.46 6.31
CA LYS A 161 1.93 -8.20 7.58
C LYS A 161 3.13 -7.90 8.48
N GLU A 162 4.35 -7.94 7.94
CA GLU A 162 5.57 -7.65 8.69
C GLU A 162 5.61 -6.20 9.18
N ARG A 163 5.20 -5.25 8.35
CA ARG A 163 5.08 -3.83 8.72
C ARG A 163 4.08 -3.63 9.87
N ARG A 164 2.89 -4.28 9.80
CA ARG A 164 1.91 -4.25 10.91
C ARG A 164 2.45 -4.85 12.20
N LEU A 165 3.30 -5.87 12.12
CA LEU A 165 3.96 -6.43 13.31
C LEU A 165 4.93 -5.44 13.96
N LYS A 166 5.65 -4.64 13.16
CA LYS A 166 6.54 -3.56 13.65
C LYS A 166 5.74 -2.43 14.35
N CYS A 167 4.50 -2.20 13.94
CA CYS A 167 3.63 -1.16 14.50
C CYS A 167 2.74 -1.64 15.67
N ARG A 168 3.08 -2.75 16.34
CA ARG A 168 2.27 -3.31 17.45
C ARG A 168 2.14 -2.38 18.65
N GLU A 169 3.17 -1.60 18.96
CA GLU A 169 3.20 -0.64 20.07
C GLU A 169 2.55 0.70 19.72
N GLY A 170 2.00 0.82 18.52
CA GLY A 170 1.40 2.03 17.97
C GLY A 170 2.24 2.63 16.84
N ASP A 171 1.56 3.23 15.86
CA ASP A 171 2.21 3.77 14.67
C ASP A 171 3.10 4.99 15.01
N GLY A 172 2.69 5.79 16.01
CA GLY A 172 3.46 6.96 16.45
C GLY A 172 4.83 6.56 17.02
N GLN A 173 4.86 5.55 17.92
CA GLN A 173 6.10 5.04 18.48
C GLN A 173 6.98 4.41 17.39
N ALA A 174 6.40 3.60 16.51
CA ALA A 174 7.13 2.98 15.40
C ALA A 174 7.76 4.01 14.44
N LEU A 175 7.06 5.12 14.21
CA LEU A 175 7.55 6.24 13.40
C LEU A 175 8.71 6.97 14.10
N HIS A 176 8.57 7.26 15.39
CA HIS A 176 9.63 7.84 16.20
C HIS A 176 10.89 6.97 16.17
N ASP A 177 10.76 5.67 16.45
CA ASP A 177 11.88 4.73 16.44
C ASP A 177 12.55 4.63 15.06
N TYR A 178 11.75 4.72 14.00
CA TYR A 178 12.29 4.81 12.64
C TYR A 178 13.14 6.05 12.45
N PHE A 179 12.67 7.22 12.88
CA PHE A 179 13.40 8.49 12.73
C PHE A 179 14.70 8.52 13.56
N VAL A 180 14.63 8.07 14.80
CA VAL A 180 15.83 7.95 15.66
C VAL A 180 16.88 7.04 15.01
N ARG A 181 16.45 5.91 14.45
CA ARG A 181 17.35 5.00 13.72
C ARG A 181 17.93 5.63 12.46
N MET A 182 17.15 6.40 11.71
CA MET A 182 17.63 7.07 10.50
C MET A 182 18.63 8.18 10.84
N GLN A 183 18.36 8.97 11.88
CA GLN A 183 19.27 10.00 12.36
C GLN A 183 20.57 9.39 12.95
N GLY A 184 20.48 8.25 13.63
CA GLY A 184 21.66 7.51 14.10
C GLY A 184 22.54 6.94 12.97
N LYS A 185 21.97 6.70 11.79
CA LYS A 185 22.72 6.29 10.59
C LYS A 185 23.40 7.48 9.89
N ASN A 186 22.75 8.64 9.91
CA ASN A 186 23.27 9.87 9.31
C ASN A 186 22.65 11.08 10.01
N SER A 187 23.50 11.86 10.69
CA SER A 187 23.10 13.05 11.44
C SER A 187 22.44 14.14 10.59
N ASN A 188 22.61 14.11 9.28
CA ASN A 188 21.95 15.02 8.34
C ASN A 188 20.49 14.64 8.05
N PHE A 189 19.97 13.50 8.54
CA PHE A 189 18.54 13.21 8.50
C PHE A 189 17.82 14.13 9.49
N TYR A 190 16.89 14.93 8.98
CA TYR A 190 16.12 15.87 9.81
C TYR A 190 14.71 15.33 10.06
N HIS A 191 14.23 15.42 11.28
CA HIS A 191 12.85 15.13 11.60
C HIS A 191 12.37 15.93 12.80
N THR A 192 11.07 16.16 12.87
CA THR A 192 10.40 16.74 14.02
C THR A 192 9.01 16.13 14.18
N LEU A 193 8.59 15.98 15.43
CA LEU A 193 7.27 15.51 15.83
C LEU A 193 6.64 16.59 16.70
N ASP A 194 5.42 16.95 16.37
CA ASP A 194 4.57 17.80 17.20
C ASP A 194 3.56 16.88 17.92
N LEU A 195 3.52 16.96 19.25
CA LEU A 195 2.72 16.11 20.09
C LEU A 195 1.57 16.91 20.72
N ASP A 196 0.44 16.26 20.93
CA ASP A 196 -0.67 16.85 21.71
C ASP A 196 -0.42 16.71 23.23
N ASP A 197 -1.31 17.28 24.04
CA ASP A 197 -1.23 17.26 25.50
C ASP A 197 -1.22 15.84 26.12
N LYS A 198 -1.61 14.83 25.33
CA LYS A 198 -1.59 13.41 25.71
C LYS A 198 -0.41 12.66 25.12
N LEU A 199 0.62 13.36 24.66
CA LEU A 199 1.83 12.82 24.01
C LEU A 199 1.53 11.98 22.75
N ARG A 200 0.42 12.25 22.06
CA ARG A 200 0.11 11.61 20.79
C ARG A 200 0.64 12.46 19.64
N VAL A 201 1.15 11.81 18.61
CA VAL A 201 1.65 12.49 17.40
C VAL A 201 0.52 13.23 16.71
N ARG A 202 0.64 14.56 16.62
CA ARG A 202 -0.28 15.46 15.97
C ARG A 202 0.20 15.87 14.57
N ASN A 203 1.47 16.26 14.48
CA ASN A 203 2.08 16.62 13.20
C ASN A 203 3.47 15.97 13.10
N VAL A 204 3.89 15.71 11.88
CA VAL A 204 5.19 15.08 11.59
C VAL A 204 5.81 15.77 10.40
N PHE A 205 7.12 16.02 10.47
CA PHE A 205 7.89 16.50 9.33
C PHE A 205 9.25 15.81 9.29
N TRP A 206 9.73 15.47 8.09
CA TRP A 206 11.06 14.88 7.91
C TRP A 206 11.67 15.21 6.57
N VAL A 207 13.01 15.19 6.51
CA VAL A 207 13.80 15.41 5.30
C VAL A 207 14.91 14.35 5.23
N ASP A 208 15.01 13.67 4.09
CA ASP A 208 16.10 12.72 3.81
C ASP A 208 17.40 13.46 3.54
N VAL A 209 18.51 12.84 3.85
CA VAL A 209 19.86 13.40 3.62
C VAL A 209 20.08 13.77 2.16
N ARG A 210 19.60 12.95 1.23
CA ARG A 210 19.71 13.20 -0.22
C ARG A 210 18.89 14.40 -0.66
N SER A 211 17.75 14.65 -0.01
CA SER A 211 16.90 15.81 -0.24
C SER A 211 17.64 17.11 0.11
N ARG A 212 18.34 17.12 1.25
CA ARG A 212 19.15 18.27 1.67
C ARG A 212 20.31 18.54 0.71
N ALA A 213 21.05 17.49 0.35
CA ALA A 213 22.15 17.60 -0.63
C ALA A 213 21.65 18.07 -2.02
N ALA A 214 20.48 17.59 -2.46
CA ALA A 214 19.90 18.04 -3.71
C ALA A 214 19.46 19.51 -3.65
N TYR A 215 18.93 19.95 -2.51
CA TYR A 215 18.49 21.35 -2.34
C TYR A 215 19.66 22.34 -2.40
N GLU A 216 20.85 21.97 -1.99
CA GLU A 216 22.05 22.81 -2.13
C GLU A 216 22.30 23.25 -3.59
N SER A 217 21.93 22.39 -4.55
CA SER A 217 22.13 22.65 -5.99
C SER A 217 20.85 23.09 -6.73
N PHE A 218 19.67 22.74 -6.22
CA PHE A 218 18.37 22.90 -6.92
C PHE A 218 17.34 23.63 -6.07
N HIS A 219 17.74 24.71 -5.42
CA HIS A 219 16.88 25.48 -4.49
C HIS A 219 16.11 26.65 -5.12
N ASP A 220 16.27 26.90 -6.42
CA ASP A 220 15.68 28.09 -7.05
C ASP A 220 14.14 28.06 -7.02
N VAL A 221 13.55 26.96 -7.42
CA VAL A 221 12.09 26.81 -7.51
C VAL A 221 11.63 25.52 -6.84
N ILE A 222 10.70 25.63 -5.93
CA ILE A 222 10.06 24.46 -5.30
C ILE A 222 8.56 24.48 -5.52
N THR A 223 7.95 23.31 -5.48
CA THR A 223 6.49 23.14 -5.42
C THR A 223 6.12 22.55 -4.07
N PHE A 224 5.11 23.10 -3.43
CA PHE A 224 4.51 22.55 -2.23
C PHE A 224 3.07 22.16 -2.50
N ASP A 225 2.70 20.96 -2.10
CA ASP A 225 1.37 20.42 -2.31
C ASP A 225 0.94 19.52 -1.16
N THR A 226 -0.38 19.33 -1.03
CA THR A 226 -1.00 18.45 -0.04
C THR A 226 -1.88 17.41 -0.71
N THR A 227 -1.80 16.16 -0.23
CA THR A 227 -2.58 15.05 -0.77
C THR A 227 -3.41 14.41 0.34
N TYR A 228 -4.71 14.26 0.10
CA TYR A 228 -5.66 13.70 1.06
C TYR A 228 -5.79 12.19 0.97
N LEU A 229 -6.30 11.59 2.04
CA LEU A 229 -6.76 10.18 2.12
C LEU A 229 -5.70 9.15 1.75
N THR A 230 -4.43 9.48 1.90
CA THR A 230 -3.32 8.55 1.62
C THR A 230 -2.98 7.63 2.80
N ASN A 231 -3.52 7.94 4.00
CA ASN A 231 -3.27 7.18 5.21
C ASN A 231 -4.53 6.93 6.02
N LYS A 232 -4.48 5.96 6.95
CA LYS A 232 -5.64 5.54 7.76
C LYS A 232 -6.13 6.57 8.79
N TYR A 233 -5.35 7.61 9.04
CA TYR A 233 -5.68 8.69 9.97
C TYR A 233 -6.33 9.88 9.28
N ASN A 234 -6.47 9.84 7.94
CA ASN A 234 -6.94 10.95 7.12
C ASN A 234 -6.12 12.24 7.29
N MET A 235 -4.87 12.12 7.72
CA MET A 235 -3.98 13.27 7.83
C MET A 235 -3.55 13.73 6.43
N PRO A 236 -3.63 15.03 6.11
CA PRO A 236 -3.02 15.59 4.92
C PRO A 236 -1.53 15.22 4.84
N PHE A 237 -1.13 14.61 3.73
CA PHE A 237 0.27 14.36 3.43
C PHE A 237 0.83 15.51 2.61
N THR A 238 1.83 16.18 3.12
CA THR A 238 2.47 17.33 2.48
C THR A 238 3.83 16.95 1.93
N HIS A 239 4.20 17.57 0.81
CA HIS A 239 5.52 17.35 0.23
C HIS A 239 6.06 18.60 -0.45
N PHE A 240 7.37 18.78 -0.31
CA PHE A 240 8.16 19.77 -1.03
C PHE A 240 8.86 19.06 -2.20
N ILE A 241 8.71 19.60 -3.39
CA ILE A 241 9.30 19.04 -4.61
C ILE A 241 10.15 20.10 -5.28
N GLY A 242 11.38 19.72 -5.65
CA GLY A 242 12.24 20.46 -6.55
C GLY A 242 12.37 19.77 -7.91
N ILE A 243 13.04 20.42 -8.83
CA ILE A 243 13.31 19.88 -10.17
C ILE A 243 14.80 19.78 -10.37
N ASN A 244 15.28 18.59 -10.74
CA ASN A 244 16.66 18.29 -11.08
C ASN A 244 16.72 17.78 -12.52
N TYR A 245 17.25 18.57 -13.44
CA TYR A 245 17.37 18.23 -14.85
C TYR A 245 16.09 17.64 -15.48
N GLY A 246 14.93 18.18 -15.11
CA GLY A 246 13.62 17.73 -15.61
C GLY A 246 12.98 16.59 -14.81
N GLU A 247 13.65 16.05 -13.78
CA GLU A 247 13.07 15.05 -12.87
C GLU A 247 12.64 15.69 -11.55
N SER A 248 11.48 15.25 -11.03
CA SER A 248 11.00 15.70 -9.73
C SER A 248 11.74 15.00 -8.60
N ILE A 249 12.24 15.78 -7.65
CA ILE A 249 12.88 15.28 -6.43
C ILE A 249 12.11 15.72 -5.19
N ILE A 250 11.95 14.82 -4.23
CA ILE A 250 11.30 15.13 -2.95
C ILE A 250 12.34 15.83 -2.05
N LEU A 251 12.00 17.04 -1.61
CA LEU A 251 12.82 17.87 -0.73
C LEU A 251 12.36 17.89 0.72
N GLY A 252 11.28 17.20 1.06
CA GLY A 252 10.75 17.05 2.39
C GLY A 252 9.32 16.55 2.38
N CYS A 253 8.90 15.91 3.46
CA CYS A 253 7.57 15.36 3.63
C CYS A 253 7.01 15.69 5.01
N GLY A 254 5.68 15.78 5.11
CA GLY A 254 4.99 15.93 6.37
C GLY A 254 3.63 15.25 6.42
N LEU A 255 3.16 15.00 7.62
CA LEU A 255 1.78 14.64 7.92
C LEU A 255 1.23 15.69 8.87
N LEU A 256 0.15 16.34 8.49
CA LEU A 256 -0.46 17.42 9.25
C LEU A 256 -1.82 16.98 9.79
N SER A 257 -2.23 17.54 10.92
CA SER A 257 -3.56 17.26 11.52
C SER A 257 -4.68 18.06 10.83
N SER A 258 -4.35 19.18 10.21
CA SER A 258 -5.27 20.04 9.46
C SER A 258 -4.52 20.88 8.42
N GLU A 259 -5.25 21.63 7.61
CA GLU A 259 -4.72 22.55 6.60
C GLU A 259 -5.08 23.99 6.93
N ASP A 260 -4.60 24.44 8.08
CA ASP A 260 -4.73 25.83 8.50
C ASP A 260 -3.41 26.60 8.37
N THR A 261 -3.49 27.92 8.49
CA THR A 261 -2.35 28.82 8.34
C THR A 261 -1.24 28.52 9.35
N ASP A 262 -1.60 28.24 10.60
CA ASP A 262 -0.61 28.03 11.68
C ASP A 262 0.20 26.75 11.43
N LEU A 263 -0.44 25.67 10.96
CA LEU A 263 0.24 24.44 10.62
C LEU A 263 1.09 24.56 9.35
N PHE A 264 0.64 25.32 8.35
CA PHE A 264 1.51 25.62 7.20
C PHE A 264 2.70 26.49 7.61
N VAL A 265 2.53 27.47 8.50
CA VAL A 265 3.66 28.24 9.08
C VAL A 265 4.62 27.30 9.80
N TRP A 266 4.10 26.38 10.62
CA TRP A 266 4.93 25.41 11.32
C TRP A 266 5.72 24.55 10.33
N VAL A 267 5.10 23.90 9.34
CA VAL A 267 5.80 23.03 8.42
C VAL A 267 6.81 23.77 7.53
N PHE A 268 6.49 25.00 7.11
CA PHE A 268 7.43 25.82 6.33
C PHE A 268 8.64 26.24 7.14
N ARG A 269 8.48 26.59 8.41
CA ARG A 269 9.59 26.86 9.33
C ARG A 269 10.45 25.64 9.56
N GLN A 270 9.86 24.47 9.78
CA GLN A 270 10.61 23.20 9.93
C GLN A 270 11.40 22.88 8.65
N TRP A 271 10.77 23.06 7.49
CA TRP A 271 11.43 22.85 6.21
C TRP A 271 12.59 23.82 6.01
N LEU A 272 12.39 25.11 6.20
CA LEU A 272 13.42 26.14 6.07
C LEU A 272 14.60 25.89 7.02
N GLN A 273 14.32 25.50 8.27
CA GLN A 273 15.35 25.12 9.23
C GLN A 273 16.13 23.89 8.76
N SER A 274 15.48 22.89 8.21
CA SER A 274 16.14 21.69 7.67
C SER A 274 17.04 21.99 6.47
N MET A 275 16.76 23.08 5.74
CA MET A 275 17.52 23.56 4.58
C MET A 275 18.51 24.68 4.93
N CYS A 276 19.00 24.70 6.16
CA CYS A 276 19.99 25.67 6.65
C CYS A 276 19.56 27.15 6.48
N ILE A 277 18.26 27.41 6.55
CA ILE A 277 17.64 28.75 6.44
C ILE A 277 17.83 29.37 5.03
N ILE A 278 18.12 28.57 4.02
CA ILE A 278 18.17 29.01 2.62
C ILE A 278 16.74 28.94 2.06
N ALA A 279 16.12 30.09 1.80
CA ALA A 279 14.79 30.18 1.18
C ALA A 279 14.88 29.95 -0.34
N PRO A 280 13.85 29.37 -0.98
CA PRO A 280 13.80 29.27 -2.44
C PRO A 280 13.53 30.64 -3.07
N LYS A 281 13.97 30.84 -4.31
CA LYS A 281 13.64 32.06 -5.06
C LYS A 281 12.16 32.12 -5.41
N ALA A 282 11.55 30.97 -5.70
CA ALA A 282 10.11 30.86 -5.96
C ALA A 282 9.50 29.60 -5.35
N ILE A 283 8.24 29.73 -4.92
CA ILE A 283 7.42 28.60 -4.45
C ILE A 283 6.11 28.56 -5.24
N ILE A 284 5.75 27.36 -5.70
CA ILE A 284 4.52 27.10 -6.45
C ILE A 284 3.59 26.27 -5.58
N THR A 285 2.33 26.72 -5.40
CA THR A 285 1.31 25.97 -4.66
C THR A 285 -0.01 25.95 -5.44
N ASP A 286 -1.01 25.25 -4.88
CA ASP A 286 -2.39 25.43 -5.30
C ASP A 286 -2.95 26.79 -4.82
N GLN A 287 -4.26 27.03 -5.00
CA GLN A 287 -4.94 28.27 -4.64
C GLN A 287 -5.43 28.29 -3.17
N CYS A 288 -4.75 27.57 -2.26
CA CYS A 288 -5.14 27.55 -0.85
C CYS A 288 -4.74 28.86 -0.16
N GLN A 289 -5.73 29.57 0.39
CA GLN A 289 -5.51 30.85 1.09
C GLN A 289 -4.67 30.70 2.36
N ALA A 290 -4.78 29.56 3.06
CA ALA A 290 -3.99 29.30 4.24
C ALA A 290 -2.50 29.10 3.90
N MET A 291 -2.20 28.42 2.80
CA MET A 291 -0.82 28.28 2.28
C MET A 291 -0.25 29.64 1.90
N TRP A 292 -1.02 30.45 1.17
CA TRP A 292 -0.59 31.78 0.75
C TRP A 292 -0.19 32.66 1.95
N ARG A 293 -1.05 32.76 2.96
CA ARG A 293 -0.75 33.52 4.19
C ARG A 293 0.48 32.99 4.92
N ALA A 294 0.65 31.68 4.98
CA ALA A 294 1.81 31.07 5.63
C ALA A 294 3.11 31.36 4.87
N ILE A 295 3.07 31.41 3.53
CA ILE A 295 4.22 31.79 2.68
C ILE A 295 4.62 33.24 2.96
N GLU A 296 3.66 34.17 3.03
CA GLU A 296 3.93 35.58 3.36
C GLU A 296 4.60 35.77 4.73
N ILE A 297 4.29 34.88 5.70
CA ILE A 297 4.88 34.94 7.05
C ILE A 297 6.28 34.35 7.10
N VAL A 298 6.56 33.26 6.34
CA VAL A 298 7.79 32.49 6.48
C VAL A 298 8.82 32.81 5.39
N PHE A 299 8.37 33.07 4.16
CA PHE A 299 9.21 33.22 2.98
C PHE A 299 9.14 34.65 2.43
N LEU A 300 9.68 35.62 3.20
CA LEU A 300 9.50 37.06 2.96
C LEU A 300 10.01 37.55 1.58
N GLU A 301 11.06 36.90 1.05
CA GLU A 301 11.69 37.29 -0.23
C GLU A 301 11.38 36.31 -1.37
N THR A 302 10.62 35.25 -1.10
CA THR A 302 10.29 34.23 -2.09
C THR A 302 9.10 34.63 -2.95
N VAL A 303 9.23 34.50 -4.25
CA VAL A 303 8.14 34.76 -5.20
C VAL A 303 7.14 33.62 -5.16
N HIS A 304 5.90 33.89 -4.74
CA HIS A 304 4.83 32.90 -4.76
C HIS A 304 4.09 32.89 -6.11
N ARG A 305 3.82 31.69 -6.65
CA ARG A 305 3.03 31.48 -7.88
C ARG A 305 2.04 30.34 -7.69
N TRP A 306 0.90 30.43 -8.37
CA TRP A 306 -0.09 29.36 -8.40
C TRP A 306 0.27 28.31 -9.45
N CYS A 307 0.05 27.07 -9.11
CA CYS A 307 0.28 25.93 -10.00
C CYS A 307 -0.71 25.95 -11.17
N ILE A 308 -0.18 26.06 -12.40
CA ILE A 308 -0.96 26.07 -13.63
C ILE A 308 -1.82 24.81 -13.78
N TRP A 309 -1.29 23.67 -13.35
CA TRP A 309 -2.05 22.41 -13.40
C TRP A 309 -3.32 22.49 -12.53
N HIS A 310 -3.23 22.95 -11.29
CA HIS A 310 -4.38 23.12 -10.40
C HIS A 310 -5.38 24.18 -10.94
N LEU A 311 -4.89 25.25 -11.56
CA LEU A 311 -5.74 26.24 -12.21
C LEU A 311 -6.51 25.59 -13.37
N THR A 312 -5.84 24.89 -14.25
CA THR A 312 -6.45 24.27 -15.43
C THR A 312 -7.43 23.15 -15.09
N MET A 313 -7.17 22.39 -14.00
CA MET A 313 -8.09 21.37 -13.49
C MET A 313 -9.40 21.95 -12.94
N LYS A 314 -9.38 23.20 -12.45
CA LYS A 314 -10.59 23.89 -11.96
C LYS A 314 -11.41 24.57 -13.07
N LEU A 315 -10.84 24.76 -14.26
CA LEU A 315 -11.55 25.40 -15.39
C LEU A 315 -12.87 24.69 -15.77
N PRO A 316 -12.92 23.35 -15.91
CA PRO A 316 -14.18 22.67 -16.23
C PRO A 316 -15.27 22.93 -15.19
N GLN A 317 -14.91 22.97 -13.91
CA GLN A 317 -15.87 23.18 -12.81
C GLN A 317 -16.52 24.58 -12.83
N LYS A 318 -15.81 25.57 -13.39
CA LYS A 318 -16.25 26.97 -13.42
C LYS A 318 -16.88 27.35 -14.76
N LEU A 319 -16.46 26.75 -15.85
CA LEU A 319 -16.75 27.20 -17.21
C LEU A 319 -17.45 26.14 -18.08
N ALA A 320 -17.67 24.90 -17.59
CA ALA A 320 -18.24 23.82 -18.39
C ALA A 320 -19.65 24.10 -18.93
N GLU A 321 -20.41 24.93 -18.23
CA GLU A 321 -21.78 25.31 -18.62
C GLU A 321 -21.80 26.34 -19.78
N LEU A 322 -20.67 26.97 -20.10
CA LEU A 322 -20.58 27.91 -21.22
C LEU A 322 -20.49 27.16 -22.54
N GLU A 323 -21.37 27.48 -23.48
CA GLU A 323 -21.44 26.87 -24.84
C GLU A 323 -20.10 27.00 -25.59
N THR A 324 -19.35 28.07 -25.34
CA THR A 324 -18.02 28.34 -25.92
C THR A 324 -16.86 27.81 -25.13
N TYR A 325 -17.09 27.00 -24.08
CA TYR A 325 -16.03 26.54 -23.14
C TYR A 325 -14.83 25.92 -23.87
N ARG A 326 -15.05 25.09 -24.90
CA ARG A 326 -13.95 24.41 -25.63
C ARG A 326 -13.01 25.42 -26.30
N ASN A 327 -13.58 26.48 -26.89
CA ASN A 327 -12.78 27.52 -27.51
C ASN A 327 -12.03 28.37 -26.50
N ILE A 328 -12.72 28.79 -25.45
CA ILE A 328 -12.10 29.54 -24.33
C ILE A 328 -10.93 28.75 -23.72
N LYS A 329 -11.13 27.47 -23.44
CA LYS A 329 -10.07 26.59 -22.89
C LYS A 329 -8.86 26.53 -23.82
N TYR A 330 -9.10 26.35 -25.12
CA TYR A 330 -8.01 26.25 -26.10
C TYR A 330 -7.18 27.54 -26.15
N TYR A 331 -7.81 28.69 -26.28
CA TYR A 331 -7.11 29.97 -26.38
C TYR A 331 -6.43 30.34 -25.06
N LEU A 332 -7.08 30.11 -23.92
CA LEU A 332 -6.49 30.35 -22.61
C LEU A 332 -5.24 29.51 -22.39
N LEU A 333 -5.30 28.20 -22.69
CA LEU A 333 -4.12 27.33 -22.56
C LEU A 333 -3.02 27.72 -23.54
N LYS A 334 -3.38 28.12 -24.76
CA LYS A 334 -2.43 28.63 -25.74
C LYS A 334 -1.72 29.89 -25.23
N ALA A 335 -2.47 30.89 -24.74
CA ALA A 335 -1.94 32.10 -24.16
C ALA A 335 -0.99 31.77 -22.97
N VAL A 336 -1.42 30.93 -22.01
CA VAL A 336 -0.63 30.53 -20.83
C VAL A 336 0.69 29.86 -21.21
N HIS A 337 0.70 29.00 -22.23
CA HIS A 337 1.91 28.26 -22.61
C HIS A 337 2.84 29.00 -23.58
N HIS A 338 2.35 30.00 -24.29
CA HIS A 338 3.13 30.72 -25.28
C HIS A 338 3.51 32.15 -24.87
N SER A 339 3.00 32.68 -23.74
CA SER A 339 3.36 33.99 -23.23
C SER A 339 4.42 33.88 -22.16
N ILE A 340 5.48 34.63 -22.28
CA ILE A 340 6.59 34.71 -21.32
C ILE A 340 6.38 35.91 -20.38
N THR A 341 5.75 36.99 -20.90
CA THR A 341 5.48 38.22 -20.13
C THR A 341 3.98 38.41 -19.91
N VAL A 342 3.64 39.29 -18.94
CA VAL A 342 2.25 39.68 -18.66
C VAL A 342 1.64 40.42 -19.84
N GLU A 343 2.43 41.23 -20.53
CA GLU A 343 2.02 41.99 -21.72
C GLU A 343 1.64 41.04 -22.84
N GLU A 344 2.50 40.08 -23.18
CA GLU A 344 2.20 39.05 -24.18
C GLU A 344 0.94 38.23 -23.85
N PHE A 345 0.74 37.92 -22.57
CA PHE A 345 -0.46 37.19 -22.14
C PHE A 345 -1.75 38.00 -22.35
N LYS A 346 -1.69 39.34 -22.14
CA LYS A 346 -2.86 40.22 -22.32
C LYS A 346 -3.20 40.46 -23.79
N GLU A 347 -2.22 40.34 -24.67
CA GLU A 347 -2.37 40.52 -26.13
C GLU A 347 -2.80 39.22 -26.84
N SER A 348 -2.65 38.07 -26.19
CA SER A 348 -2.98 36.73 -26.75
C SER A 348 -4.44 36.37 -26.57
#